data_e934d2950492c0946529f22dc0f632cd
#
_entry.id   e934d2950492c0946529f22dc0f632cd
#
_cell.length_a   1.000
_cell.length_b   1.000
_cell.length_c   1.000
_cell.angle_alpha   90.00
_cell.angle_beta   90.00
_cell.angle_gamma   90.00
#
_symmetry.space_group_name_H-M   'P 1'
#
loop_
_entity.id
_entity.type
_entity.pdbx_description
1 polymer ?
#
loop_
_entity_poly.entity_id
_entity_poly.type
_entity_poly.pdbx_seq_one_letter_code
_entity_poly.pdbx_strand_id
1 'polypeptide(L)'
;SAHNNPTRVMTINLMNNNLCGTIPDEIGNLPNLNSLHLPYNNLKGGIPNSICELVSLEELNLAYNSLTGKIPENIGNLRQLQSLVIYNNKLEGNLPQSIGDLTELTLLNIQHNNLEGTLPESIENLKNLIEIGVLGNKLSGYIPKKVLSHPNWKIWCPEERILNQQSGHGLSVRIEDLYTSTDYSMDGEITILQTHTKGNGIKIVVMGDQFVDTDMVPGGFYEIKAKEAVEYYFSIEPFRSLRELFDIILIKTVSKNNQMSGETAFSTKMKFDQWGVMSYHDMDTEKCREYIQRILNINNLENISVVMLQNLYTDNSFAIQSYDGFSIGNCPLGFYHDDNIFAGLVHHEANGHGFGFFSDEYLTGANLEITEEDKKSIDKDHEKGFLCNIDYISDSDEILWSKFIKDSRYDSERIGIYEGAGSSSKGIYRATENSVMRVSYLGLFNAPMREAIYKRAMKLAYGDSWTYDYEEFVKFDEPGRAEWINTYAKSVNKKTMKDYKHIPPKIFNYPAVAK
;
A
#
# COMPACT_ATOMS: atom_id res chain seq x y z
N SER A 1 41.13 -44.51 15.52
CA SER A 1 40.76 -43.25 16.14
C SER A 1 39.53 -42.68 15.41
N ALA A 2 38.37 -42.96 15.96
CA ALA A 2 37.09 -42.40 15.50
C ALA A 2 37.08 -40.92 15.85
N HIS A 3 37.01 -40.04 14.87
CA HIS A 3 36.66 -38.64 15.06
C HIS A 3 35.13 -38.58 15.28
N ASN A 4 34.72 -38.63 16.55
CA ASN A 4 33.41 -38.17 16.95
C ASN A 4 33.38 -36.63 16.80
N ASN A 5 32.97 -36.16 15.65
CA ASN A 5 32.53 -34.79 15.50
C ASN A 5 31.08 -34.74 15.98
N PRO A 6 30.78 -34.11 17.13
CA PRO A 6 29.39 -34.01 17.57
C PRO A 6 28.61 -33.25 16.49
N THR A 7 27.59 -33.90 15.95
CA THR A 7 26.65 -33.27 15.00
C THR A 7 26.05 -32.05 15.70
N ARG A 8 26.45 -30.84 15.29
CA ARG A 8 25.90 -29.59 15.82
C ARG A 8 24.52 -29.40 15.25
N VAL A 9 23.49 -29.40 16.08
CA VAL A 9 22.17 -28.96 15.68
C VAL A 9 22.18 -27.44 15.60
N MET A 10 22.04 -26.91 14.42
CA MET A 10 22.00 -25.46 14.17
C MET A 10 20.60 -24.97 13.84
N THR A 11 19.75 -25.82 13.27
CA THR A 11 18.39 -25.48 12.88
C THR A 11 17.42 -26.58 13.27
N ILE A 12 16.32 -26.19 13.89
CA ILE A 12 15.15 -27.05 14.12
C ILE A 12 13.96 -26.37 13.42
N ASN A 13 13.44 -27.02 12.38
CA ASN A 13 12.22 -26.59 11.72
C ASN A 13 11.21 -27.74 11.72
N LEU A 14 10.20 -27.60 12.58
CA LEU A 14 9.11 -28.55 12.77
C LEU A 14 7.75 -27.86 12.56
N MET A 15 7.70 -26.93 11.60
CA MET A 15 6.49 -26.23 11.22
C MET A 15 5.40 -27.22 10.77
N ASN A 16 4.16 -27.05 11.27
CA ASN A 16 2.96 -27.80 10.84
C ASN A 16 3.11 -29.33 10.97
N ASN A 17 3.57 -29.78 12.14
CA ASN A 17 3.78 -31.20 12.43
C ASN A 17 2.84 -31.78 13.48
N ASN A 18 1.75 -31.08 13.82
CA ASN A 18 0.81 -31.49 14.88
C ASN A 18 1.48 -31.76 16.24
N LEU A 19 2.62 -31.12 16.50
CA LEU A 19 3.30 -31.27 17.79
C LEU A 19 2.38 -30.82 18.93
N CYS A 20 2.33 -31.58 20.01
CA CYS A 20 1.55 -31.29 21.21
C CYS A 20 2.43 -31.40 22.46
N GLY A 21 1.92 -30.95 23.61
CA GLY A 21 2.68 -30.91 24.86
C GLY A 21 3.35 -29.53 25.02
N THR A 22 4.46 -29.51 25.72
CA THR A 22 5.23 -28.29 26.05
C THR A 22 6.56 -28.25 25.29
N ILE A 23 7.12 -27.06 25.13
CA ILE A 23 8.54 -26.93 24.74
C ILE A 23 9.37 -27.38 25.95
N PRO A 24 10.22 -28.42 25.81
CA PRO A 24 10.97 -28.95 26.94
C PRO A 24 12.11 -28.02 27.38
N ASP A 25 12.43 -27.97 28.66
CA ASP A 25 13.52 -27.17 29.19
C ASP A 25 14.89 -27.59 28.61
N GLU A 26 15.02 -28.83 28.19
CA GLU A 26 16.23 -29.37 27.57
C GLU A 26 16.58 -28.67 26.24
N ILE A 27 15.67 -27.88 25.67
CA ILE A 27 15.96 -27.07 24.48
C ILE A 27 17.18 -26.16 24.70
N GLY A 28 17.35 -25.63 25.93
CA GLY A 28 18.48 -24.80 26.31
C GLY A 28 19.85 -25.50 26.21
N ASN A 29 19.86 -26.84 26.14
CA ASN A 29 21.10 -27.63 25.98
C ASN A 29 21.62 -27.64 24.54
N LEU A 30 21.11 -26.80 23.64
CA LEU A 30 21.52 -26.71 22.24
C LEU A 30 22.24 -25.37 21.95
N PRO A 31 23.43 -25.11 22.49
CA PRO A 31 24.07 -23.78 22.48
C PRO A 31 24.44 -23.26 21.08
N ASN A 32 24.43 -24.13 20.07
CA ASN A 32 24.74 -23.77 18.69
C ASN A 32 23.48 -23.62 17.81
N LEU A 33 22.29 -23.63 18.41
CA LEU A 33 21.05 -23.50 17.67
C LEU A 33 20.89 -22.04 17.20
N ASN A 34 20.83 -21.83 15.88
CA ASN A 34 20.67 -20.52 15.26
C ASN A 34 19.19 -20.26 14.91
N SER A 35 18.44 -21.31 14.58
CA SER A 35 17.05 -21.15 14.13
C SER A 35 16.15 -22.20 14.76
N LEU A 36 15.07 -21.75 15.42
CA LEU A 36 14.04 -22.58 16.02
C LEU A 36 12.66 -22.19 15.48
N HIS A 37 12.12 -23.02 14.59
CA HIS A 37 10.82 -22.81 13.96
C HIS A 37 9.85 -23.93 14.32
N LEU A 38 8.85 -23.61 15.13
CA LEU A 38 7.77 -24.49 15.58
C LEU A 38 6.36 -23.95 15.26
N PRO A 39 6.15 -23.10 14.23
CA PRO A 39 4.83 -22.52 14.03
C PRO A 39 3.81 -23.54 13.51
N TYR A 40 2.52 -23.20 13.65
CA TYR A 40 1.40 -24.04 13.21
C TYR A 40 1.39 -25.43 13.85
N ASN A 41 1.51 -25.50 15.19
CA ASN A 41 1.45 -26.70 15.97
C ASN A 41 0.39 -26.58 17.09
N ASN A 42 0.30 -27.56 17.98
CA ASN A 42 -0.63 -27.60 19.13
C ASN A 42 0.13 -27.52 20.46
N LEU A 43 1.29 -26.80 20.48
CA LEU A 43 2.10 -26.67 21.69
C LEU A 43 1.36 -25.84 22.75
N LYS A 44 1.53 -26.20 24.00
CA LYS A 44 0.88 -25.61 25.19
C LYS A 44 1.94 -25.25 26.24
N GLY A 45 1.47 -24.68 27.36
CA GLY A 45 2.37 -24.25 28.45
C GLY A 45 3.17 -23.01 28.07
N GLY A 46 4.13 -22.66 28.92
CA GLY A 46 4.94 -21.45 28.72
C GLY A 46 6.11 -21.64 27.75
N ILE A 47 6.67 -20.52 27.33
CA ILE A 47 7.99 -20.50 26.72
C ILE A 47 9.00 -20.73 27.85
N PRO A 48 9.79 -21.81 27.81
CA PRO A 48 10.70 -22.13 28.92
C PRO A 48 11.82 -21.10 29.06
N ASN A 49 12.22 -20.79 30.30
CA ASN A 49 13.32 -19.84 30.56
C ASN A 49 14.64 -20.29 29.94
N SER A 50 14.85 -21.60 29.81
CA SER A 50 16.03 -22.18 29.16
C SER A 50 16.20 -21.78 27.70
N ILE A 51 15.16 -21.32 27.04
CA ILE A 51 15.26 -20.78 25.67
C ILE A 51 16.23 -19.58 25.62
N CYS A 52 16.31 -18.82 26.73
CA CYS A 52 17.21 -17.67 26.86
C CYS A 52 18.69 -18.05 26.99
N GLU A 53 19.00 -19.35 27.07
CA GLU A 53 20.37 -19.89 27.08
C GLU A 53 20.91 -20.14 25.66
N LEU A 54 20.03 -20.05 24.66
CA LEU A 54 20.36 -20.23 23.23
C LEU A 54 21.04 -18.98 22.65
N VAL A 55 22.18 -18.59 23.15
CA VAL A 55 22.86 -17.31 22.83
C VAL A 55 23.25 -17.15 21.37
N SER A 56 23.27 -18.23 20.59
CA SER A 56 23.53 -18.21 19.14
C SER A 56 22.24 -18.09 18.31
N LEU A 57 21.06 -17.99 18.94
CA LEU A 57 19.79 -17.99 18.23
C LEU A 57 19.59 -16.67 17.49
N GLU A 58 19.35 -16.78 16.17
CA GLU A 58 19.07 -15.68 15.26
C GLU A 58 17.58 -15.59 14.93
N GLU A 59 16.87 -16.74 14.89
CA GLU A 59 15.47 -16.80 14.56
C GLU A 59 14.68 -17.66 15.55
N LEU A 60 13.62 -17.08 16.14
CA LEU A 60 12.67 -17.77 17.00
C LEU A 60 11.24 -17.58 16.45
N ASN A 61 10.66 -18.65 15.92
CA ASN A 61 9.29 -18.64 15.43
C ASN A 61 8.42 -19.71 16.13
N LEU A 62 7.51 -19.26 17.00
CA LEU A 62 6.58 -20.06 17.74
C LEU A 62 5.11 -19.70 17.41
N ALA A 63 4.85 -19.02 16.31
CA ALA A 63 3.53 -18.53 15.95
C ALA A 63 2.50 -19.66 15.76
N TYR A 64 1.21 -19.33 15.88
CA TYR A 64 0.12 -20.28 15.70
C TYR A 64 0.27 -21.55 16.56
N ASN A 65 0.31 -21.34 17.87
CA ASN A 65 0.29 -22.39 18.87
C ASN A 65 -0.76 -22.07 19.97
N SER A 66 -0.72 -22.77 21.08
CA SER A 66 -1.54 -22.51 22.27
C SER A 66 -0.68 -22.20 23.50
N LEU A 67 0.45 -21.51 23.29
CA LEU A 67 1.38 -21.17 24.36
C LEU A 67 0.74 -20.16 25.33
N THR A 68 1.00 -20.33 26.63
CA THR A 68 0.46 -19.52 27.74
C THR A 68 1.57 -18.97 28.61
N GLY A 69 1.22 -18.20 29.64
CA GLY A 69 2.20 -17.60 30.55
C GLY A 69 2.92 -16.42 29.93
N LYS A 70 4.04 -16.02 30.53
CA LYS A 70 4.77 -14.80 30.16
C LYS A 70 5.87 -15.06 29.14
N ILE A 71 6.25 -14.01 28.42
CA ILE A 71 7.53 -13.99 27.72
C ILE A 71 8.62 -13.97 28.78
N PRO A 72 9.66 -14.83 28.67
CA PRO A 72 10.73 -14.89 29.66
C PRO A 72 11.40 -13.53 29.90
N GLU A 73 11.57 -13.17 31.18
CA GLU A 73 12.19 -11.89 31.57
C GLU A 73 13.64 -11.74 31.06
N ASN A 74 14.34 -12.85 30.82
CA ASN A 74 15.71 -12.88 30.32
C ASN A 74 15.81 -13.03 28.79
N ILE A 75 14.72 -12.78 28.03
CA ILE A 75 14.73 -12.90 26.58
C ILE A 75 15.85 -12.07 25.91
N GLY A 76 16.21 -10.95 26.51
CA GLY A 76 17.30 -10.08 26.06
C GLY A 76 18.70 -10.72 26.06
N ASN A 77 18.86 -11.93 26.64
CA ASN A 77 20.11 -12.68 26.54
C ASN A 77 20.39 -13.18 25.12
N LEU A 78 19.34 -13.26 24.28
CA LEU A 78 19.43 -13.71 22.87
C LEU A 78 19.97 -12.58 21.96
N ARG A 79 21.15 -12.07 22.24
CA ARG A 79 21.72 -10.88 21.60
C ARG A 79 21.95 -11.00 20.10
N GLN A 80 21.95 -12.21 19.54
CA GLN A 80 22.06 -12.46 18.10
C GLN A 80 20.69 -12.55 17.42
N LEU A 81 19.57 -12.45 18.18
CA LEU A 81 18.25 -12.65 17.66
C LEU A 81 17.86 -11.52 16.70
N GLN A 82 17.57 -11.88 15.46
CA GLN A 82 17.14 -11.00 14.38
C GLN A 82 15.62 -11.03 14.19
N SER A 83 14.99 -12.18 14.49
CA SER A 83 13.55 -12.37 14.31
C SER A 83 12.93 -13.05 15.52
N LEU A 84 11.95 -12.38 16.16
CA LEU A 84 11.11 -12.92 17.23
C LEU A 84 9.65 -12.92 16.78
N VAL A 85 9.11 -14.09 16.47
CA VAL A 85 7.76 -14.29 15.93
C VAL A 85 6.97 -15.24 16.83
N ILE A 86 6.09 -14.68 17.68
CA ILE A 86 5.32 -15.45 18.67
C ILE A 86 3.81 -15.15 18.61
N TYR A 87 3.34 -14.62 17.48
CA TYR A 87 1.95 -14.21 17.31
C TYR A 87 0.97 -15.39 17.25
N ASN A 88 -0.33 -15.09 17.44
CA ASN A 88 -1.39 -16.13 17.54
C ASN A 88 -1.07 -17.21 18.58
N ASN A 89 -0.94 -16.79 19.83
CA ASN A 89 -0.81 -17.62 21.02
C ASN A 89 -1.74 -17.10 22.14
N LYS A 90 -1.50 -17.53 23.36
CA LYS A 90 -2.24 -17.11 24.58
C LYS A 90 -1.30 -16.55 25.64
N LEU A 91 -0.17 -15.98 25.20
CA LEU A 91 0.81 -15.38 26.12
C LEU A 91 0.20 -14.17 26.83
N GLU A 92 0.55 -13.99 28.10
CA GLU A 92 -0.01 -12.97 29.00
C GLU A 92 1.08 -12.20 29.74
N GLY A 93 0.68 -11.18 30.53
CA GLY A 93 1.60 -10.32 31.26
C GLY A 93 2.24 -9.25 30.37
N ASN A 94 3.25 -8.60 30.89
CA ASN A 94 3.90 -7.46 30.22
C ASN A 94 5.00 -7.91 29.24
N LEU A 95 5.27 -7.07 28.26
CA LEU A 95 6.47 -7.20 27.46
C LEU A 95 7.69 -6.84 28.33
N PRO A 96 8.68 -7.74 28.49
CA PRO A 96 9.79 -7.51 29.41
C PRO A 96 10.71 -6.37 28.95
N GLN A 97 11.27 -5.63 29.92
CA GLN A 97 12.21 -4.52 29.62
C GLN A 97 13.46 -5.02 28.89
N SER A 98 13.88 -6.26 29.14
CA SER A 98 15.03 -6.88 28.47
C SER A 98 14.85 -7.06 26.94
N ILE A 99 13.64 -6.87 26.41
CA ILE A 99 13.41 -6.88 24.96
C ILE A 99 14.31 -5.89 24.24
N GLY A 100 14.61 -4.74 24.87
CA GLY A 100 15.51 -3.72 24.32
C GLY A 100 16.99 -4.12 24.25
N ASP A 101 17.36 -5.26 24.82
CA ASP A 101 18.72 -5.80 24.75
C ASP A 101 18.96 -6.63 23.47
N LEU A 102 17.90 -6.90 22.70
CA LEU A 102 17.95 -7.62 21.41
C LEU A 102 18.40 -6.67 20.28
N THR A 103 19.60 -6.14 20.36
CA THR A 103 20.07 -5.06 19.47
C THR A 103 20.16 -5.44 18.00
N GLU A 104 20.24 -6.73 17.67
CA GLU A 104 20.23 -7.22 16.27
C GLU A 104 18.83 -7.48 15.75
N LEU A 105 17.76 -7.25 16.56
CA LEU A 105 16.38 -7.55 16.17
C LEU A 105 15.91 -6.63 15.03
N THR A 106 15.45 -7.26 13.95
CA THR A 106 14.83 -6.59 12.78
C THR A 106 13.32 -6.78 12.74
N LEU A 107 12.82 -7.91 13.28
CA LEU A 107 11.39 -8.24 13.30
C LEU A 107 10.96 -8.66 14.71
N LEU A 108 9.96 -7.95 15.23
CA LEU A 108 9.25 -8.31 16.48
C LEU A 108 7.75 -8.48 16.19
N ASN A 109 7.24 -9.71 16.18
CA ASN A 109 5.81 -9.95 15.98
C ASN A 109 5.20 -10.71 17.17
N ILE A 110 4.46 -9.99 18.03
CA ILE A 110 3.77 -10.47 19.22
C ILE A 110 2.24 -10.37 19.11
N GLN A 111 1.70 -10.14 17.91
CA GLN A 111 0.27 -9.93 17.66
C GLN A 111 -0.59 -11.10 18.18
N HIS A 112 -1.89 -10.80 18.43
CA HIS A 112 -2.88 -11.81 18.80
C HIS A 112 -2.44 -12.72 19.95
N ASN A 113 -2.16 -12.07 21.09
CA ASN A 113 -1.89 -12.70 22.38
C ASN A 113 -2.76 -12.03 23.48
N ASN A 114 -2.49 -12.30 24.74
CA ASN A 114 -3.16 -11.68 25.88
C ASN A 114 -2.20 -10.73 26.65
N LEU A 115 -1.15 -10.23 25.99
CA LEU A 115 -0.17 -9.34 26.63
C LEU A 115 -0.85 -8.05 27.10
N GLU A 116 -0.43 -7.56 28.26
CA GLU A 116 -0.99 -6.38 28.93
C GLU A 116 0.09 -5.36 29.31
N GLY A 117 -0.31 -4.26 29.94
CA GLY A 117 0.63 -3.19 30.32
C GLY A 117 0.96 -2.28 29.15
N THR A 118 2.15 -1.69 29.14
CA THR A 118 2.61 -0.70 28.14
C THR A 118 3.78 -1.25 27.34
N LEU A 119 4.04 -0.64 26.19
CA LEU A 119 5.32 -0.85 25.49
C LEU A 119 6.47 -0.34 26.37
N PRO A 120 7.52 -1.13 26.59
CA PRO A 120 8.65 -0.69 27.40
C PRO A 120 9.49 0.37 26.66
N GLU A 121 9.98 1.36 27.40
CA GLU A 121 10.86 2.40 26.82
C GLU A 121 12.11 1.82 26.15
N SER A 122 12.59 0.67 26.61
CA SER A 122 13.77 0.00 26.08
C SER A 122 13.66 -0.40 24.60
N ILE A 123 12.44 -0.45 24.03
CA ILE A 123 12.26 -0.67 22.58
C ILE A 123 13.04 0.37 21.74
N GLU A 124 13.24 1.59 22.25
CA GLU A 124 14.05 2.59 21.55
C GLU A 124 15.50 2.14 21.27
N ASN A 125 16.00 1.16 22.01
CA ASN A 125 17.36 0.62 21.83
C ASN A 125 17.49 -0.28 20.60
N LEU A 126 16.37 -0.77 20.03
CA LEU A 126 16.33 -1.69 18.90
C LEU A 126 16.53 -0.94 17.57
N LYS A 127 17.74 -0.37 17.36
CA LYS A 127 18.01 0.50 16.21
C LYS A 127 17.90 -0.20 14.85
N ASN A 128 18.04 -1.52 14.83
CA ASN A 128 17.91 -2.34 13.63
C ASN A 128 16.45 -2.81 13.37
N LEU A 129 15.51 -2.51 14.29
CA LEU A 129 14.14 -2.98 14.18
C LEU A 129 13.43 -2.29 13.01
N ILE A 130 13.00 -3.09 12.05
CA ILE A 130 12.29 -2.66 10.83
C ILE A 130 10.78 -2.85 11.01
N GLU A 131 10.36 -3.94 11.68
CA GLU A 131 8.95 -4.30 11.83
C GLU A 131 8.61 -4.62 13.29
N ILE A 132 7.47 -4.07 13.76
CA ILE A 132 6.85 -4.44 15.04
C ILE A 132 5.36 -4.74 14.87
N GLY A 133 4.91 -5.93 15.26
CA GLY A 133 3.51 -6.33 15.31
C GLY A 133 3.03 -6.47 16.75
N VAL A 134 2.13 -5.60 17.21
CA VAL A 134 1.62 -5.58 18.62
C VAL A 134 0.10 -5.75 18.72
N LEU A 135 -0.62 -5.77 17.61
CA LEU A 135 -2.08 -5.79 17.56
C LEU A 135 -2.69 -7.04 18.21
N GLY A 136 -3.99 -6.95 18.59
CA GLY A 136 -4.72 -8.09 19.14
C GLY A 136 -4.21 -8.54 20.52
N ASN A 137 -3.68 -7.60 21.31
CA ASN A 137 -3.28 -7.77 22.70
C ASN A 137 -4.15 -6.92 23.63
N LYS A 138 -3.91 -6.99 24.92
CA LYS A 138 -4.53 -6.14 25.95
C LYS A 138 -3.60 -4.99 26.37
N LEU A 139 -2.65 -4.63 25.50
CA LEU A 139 -1.75 -3.53 25.77
C LEU A 139 -2.55 -2.23 25.95
N SER A 140 -2.15 -1.42 26.91
CA SER A 140 -2.84 -0.18 27.30
C SER A 140 -1.83 0.90 27.66
N GLY A 141 -2.35 2.08 28.02
CA GLY A 141 -1.52 3.19 28.44
C GLY A 141 -1.01 4.03 27.26
N TYR A 142 0.09 4.71 27.46
CA TYR A 142 0.67 5.63 26.49
C TYR A 142 1.93 5.02 25.87
N ILE A 143 2.17 5.38 24.63
CA ILE A 143 3.42 5.03 23.98
C ILE A 143 4.51 5.91 24.57
N PRO A 144 5.61 5.35 25.06
CA PRO A 144 6.71 6.15 25.62
C PRO A 144 7.26 7.14 24.59
N LYS A 145 7.51 8.40 25.01
CA LYS A 145 8.02 9.45 24.13
C LYS A 145 9.30 9.04 23.39
N LYS A 146 10.16 8.28 24.05
CA LYS A 146 11.38 7.75 23.47
C LYS A 146 11.12 6.75 22.36
N VAL A 147 10.05 5.94 22.49
CA VAL A 147 9.60 5.01 21.44
C VAL A 147 9.09 5.78 20.23
N LEU A 148 8.36 6.88 20.45
CA LEU A 148 7.90 7.77 19.37
C LEU A 148 9.03 8.41 18.57
N SER A 149 10.20 8.60 19.18
CA SER A 149 11.39 9.14 18.51
C SER A 149 12.18 8.09 17.71
N HIS A 150 11.79 6.81 17.74
CA HIS A 150 12.47 5.77 16.97
C HIS A 150 12.33 6.05 15.47
N PRO A 151 13.42 5.89 14.67
CA PRO A 151 13.39 6.19 13.22
C PRO A 151 12.28 5.46 12.45
N ASN A 152 11.95 4.23 12.87
CA ASN A 152 10.95 3.39 12.22
C ASN A 152 9.56 3.45 12.88
N TRP A 153 9.33 4.39 13.82
CA TRP A 153 8.08 4.46 14.57
C TRP A 153 6.85 4.55 13.67
N LYS A 154 6.88 5.39 12.65
CA LYS A 154 5.77 5.57 11.69
C LYS A 154 5.43 4.28 10.92
N ILE A 155 6.40 3.40 10.76
CA ILE A 155 6.27 2.09 10.12
C ILE A 155 5.61 1.09 11.06
N TRP A 156 6.03 1.11 12.33
CA TRP A 156 5.58 0.14 13.33
C TRP A 156 4.12 0.30 13.72
N CYS A 157 3.68 1.54 13.87
CA CYS A 157 2.37 1.87 14.37
C CYS A 157 1.79 3.02 13.56
N PRO A 158 1.17 2.74 12.40
CA PRO A 158 0.25 3.68 11.82
C PRO A 158 -0.81 4.01 12.87
N GLU A 159 -1.17 5.28 13.02
CA GLU A 159 -2.10 5.79 14.05
C GLU A 159 -3.41 5.00 14.13
N GLU A 160 -3.87 4.49 13.02
CA GLU A 160 -5.08 3.67 12.89
C GLU A 160 -5.08 2.41 13.72
N ARG A 161 -3.90 1.81 13.92
CA ARG A 161 -3.75 0.58 14.70
C ARG A 161 -3.65 0.83 16.19
N ILE A 162 -3.27 2.07 16.57
CA ILE A 162 -3.19 2.49 17.97
C ILE A 162 -4.58 2.84 18.51
N LEU A 163 -5.44 3.41 17.66
CA LEU A 163 -6.73 3.95 18.04
C LEU A 163 -7.88 2.94 18.04
N ASN A 164 -7.64 1.65 17.84
CA ASN A 164 -8.71 0.65 17.87
C ASN A 164 -9.22 0.41 19.30
N GLN A 165 -9.89 1.43 19.86
CA GLN A 165 -10.36 1.50 21.25
C GLN A 165 -11.72 0.83 21.50
N GLN A 166 -12.32 0.12 20.56
CA GLN A 166 -13.65 -0.44 20.77
C GLN A 166 -13.71 -1.53 21.84
N SER A 167 -12.58 -2.10 22.26
CA SER A 167 -12.52 -3.11 23.32
C SER A 167 -12.11 -2.56 24.69
N GLY A 168 -11.87 -1.26 24.84
CA GLY A 168 -11.32 -0.67 26.07
C GLY A 168 -9.86 -1.05 26.35
N HIS A 169 -9.23 -1.78 25.43
CA HIS A 169 -7.84 -2.19 25.49
C HIS A 169 -7.13 -1.70 24.21
N GLY A 170 -6.08 -0.94 24.38
CA GLY A 170 -5.27 -0.43 23.26
C GLY A 170 -4.21 0.55 23.76
N LEU A 171 -3.16 0.69 22.99
CA LEU A 171 -2.15 1.72 23.22
C LEU A 171 -2.77 3.07 22.82
N SER A 172 -2.63 4.07 23.68
CA SER A 172 -3.03 5.44 23.41
C SER A 172 -1.79 6.29 23.17
N VAL A 173 -1.85 7.15 22.16
CA VAL A 173 -0.88 8.21 21.98
C VAL A 173 -1.42 9.44 22.66
N ARG A 174 -0.65 10.09 23.55
CA ARG A 174 -1.01 11.42 24.04
C ARG A 174 -0.91 12.40 22.90
N ILE A 175 -1.88 13.30 22.78
CA ILE A 175 -1.83 14.41 21.80
C ILE A 175 -0.54 15.22 21.98
N GLU A 176 -0.04 15.32 23.21
CA GLU A 176 1.20 16.00 23.56
C GLU A 176 2.47 15.27 23.07
N ASP A 177 2.37 13.95 22.82
CA ASP A 177 3.47 13.12 22.34
C ASP A 177 3.52 13.04 20.81
N LEU A 178 2.50 13.59 20.12
CA LEU A 178 2.46 13.68 18.67
C LEU A 178 3.31 14.86 18.21
N TYR A 179 4.08 14.63 17.16
CA TYR A 179 4.87 15.72 16.60
C TYR A 179 3.94 16.77 15.98
N THR A 180 4.11 18.00 16.41
CA THR A 180 3.44 19.16 15.84
C THR A 180 4.47 20.02 15.14
N SER A 181 4.24 20.35 13.87
CA SER A 181 5.09 21.24 13.10
C SER A 181 5.21 22.60 13.76
N THR A 182 6.42 23.09 13.85
CA THR A 182 6.76 24.41 14.41
C THR A 182 7.32 25.36 13.37
N ASP A 183 7.80 24.83 12.23
CA ASP A 183 8.36 25.59 11.13
C ASP A 183 7.57 25.32 9.83
N TYR A 184 6.92 26.34 9.32
CA TYR A 184 6.16 26.31 8.06
C TYR A 184 6.89 27.06 6.94
N SER A 185 8.18 27.38 7.10
CA SER A 185 8.93 28.18 6.11
C SER A 185 9.07 27.46 4.76
N MET A 186 9.01 26.12 4.75
CA MET A 186 9.07 25.31 3.54
C MET A 186 7.69 25.03 2.92
N ASP A 187 6.58 25.45 3.56
CA ASP A 187 5.25 25.22 3.01
C ASP A 187 5.06 26.00 1.71
N GLY A 188 4.68 25.29 0.65
CA GLY A 188 4.53 25.86 -0.70
C GLY A 188 5.84 25.96 -1.50
N GLU A 189 6.96 25.46 -1.00
CA GLU A 189 8.19 25.38 -1.78
C GLU A 189 7.99 24.45 -3.00
N ILE A 190 8.41 24.96 -4.19
CA ILE A 190 8.26 24.24 -5.46
C ILE A 190 9.62 23.71 -5.91
N THR A 191 9.63 22.45 -6.35
CA THR A 191 10.76 21.85 -7.07
C THR A 191 10.28 21.29 -8.41
N ILE A 192 10.85 21.70 -9.51
CA ILE A 192 10.60 21.11 -10.81
C ILE A 192 11.48 19.86 -10.94
N LEU A 193 10.86 18.69 -10.92
CA LEU A 193 11.58 17.42 -11.04
C LEU A 193 11.83 17.04 -12.50
N GLN A 194 10.91 17.45 -13.40
CA GLN A 194 11.02 17.20 -14.83
C GLN A 194 10.29 18.29 -15.61
N THR A 195 10.86 18.69 -16.74
CA THR A 195 10.19 19.51 -17.75
C THR A 195 10.03 18.68 -19.02
N HIS A 196 8.88 18.83 -19.69
CA HIS A 196 8.61 18.14 -20.95
C HIS A 196 9.67 18.51 -22.02
N THR A 197 9.90 17.59 -22.94
CA THR A 197 10.77 17.81 -24.10
C THR A 197 9.99 17.74 -25.42
N LYS A 198 8.72 17.31 -25.34
CA LYS A 198 7.78 17.19 -26.46
C LYS A 198 6.39 17.71 -26.08
N GLY A 199 5.70 18.30 -27.05
CA GLY A 199 4.34 18.82 -26.84
C GLY A 199 4.31 20.09 -26.00
N ASN A 200 3.18 20.37 -25.35
CA ASN A 200 2.91 21.58 -24.57
C ASN A 200 3.10 21.40 -23.04
N GLY A 201 3.52 20.22 -22.61
CA GLY A 201 3.71 19.89 -21.21
C GLY A 201 2.39 19.50 -20.48
N ILE A 202 2.29 18.25 -20.07
CA ILE A 202 1.19 17.74 -19.27
C ILE A 202 1.60 17.82 -17.80
N LYS A 203 0.85 18.54 -16.97
CA LYS A 203 1.26 18.80 -15.59
C LYS A 203 0.82 17.70 -14.65
N ILE A 204 1.78 17.11 -13.95
CA ILE A 204 1.59 16.27 -12.77
C ILE A 204 2.13 17.02 -11.57
N VAL A 205 1.28 17.19 -10.55
CA VAL A 205 1.66 17.80 -9.27
C VAL A 205 1.82 16.71 -8.23
N VAL A 206 2.98 16.62 -7.60
CA VAL A 206 3.23 15.70 -6.48
C VAL A 206 3.15 16.51 -5.20
N MET A 207 2.30 16.09 -4.28
CA MET A 207 2.07 16.73 -3.00
C MET A 207 2.05 15.70 -1.88
N GLY A 208 2.11 16.15 -0.63
CA GLY A 208 2.02 15.28 0.53
C GLY A 208 0.94 15.71 1.51
N ASP A 209 0.35 14.76 2.22
CA ASP A 209 -0.45 15.01 3.42
C ASP A 209 0.11 14.19 4.58
N GLN A 210 -0.06 14.69 5.81
CA GLN A 210 0.50 14.09 7.04
C GLN A 210 2.04 14.09 7.14
N PHE A 211 2.72 14.82 6.27
CA PHE A 211 4.14 15.12 6.42
C PHE A 211 4.32 16.41 7.25
N VAL A 212 5.22 16.36 8.21
CA VAL A 212 5.52 17.49 9.11
C VAL A 212 6.80 18.23 8.66
N ASP A 213 7.10 19.36 9.27
CA ASP A 213 8.25 20.21 8.92
C ASP A 213 9.58 19.44 8.87
N THR A 214 9.81 18.50 9.79
CA THR A 214 11.03 17.68 9.81
C THR A 214 11.12 16.69 8.65
N ASP A 215 10.01 16.31 8.02
CA ASP A 215 9.99 15.47 6.84
C ASP A 215 10.32 16.26 5.57
N MET A 216 10.11 17.60 5.60
CA MET A 216 10.20 18.51 4.44
C MET A 216 11.59 19.11 4.22
N VAL A 217 12.56 18.82 5.09
CA VAL A 217 13.94 19.30 4.92
C VAL A 217 14.51 18.86 3.57
N PRO A 218 15.46 19.61 2.97
CA PRO A 218 16.09 19.21 1.72
C PRO A 218 16.72 17.80 1.81
N GLY A 219 16.36 16.92 0.87
CA GLY A 219 16.74 15.50 0.89
C GLY A 219 16.06 14.69 2.00
N GLY A 220 15.07 15.23 2.67
CA GLY A 220 14.30 14.58 3.73
C GLY A 220 13.33 13.52 3.21
N PHE A 221 12.60 12.93 4.15
CA PHE A 221 11.75 11.77 3.89
C PHE A 221 10.70 12.02 2.79
N TYR A 222 10.06 13.20 2.81
CA TYR A 222 9.08 13.57 1.79
C TYR A 222 9.68 13.59 0.37
N GLU A 223 10.84 14.26 0.19
CA GLU A 223 11.46 14.33 -1.14
C GLU A 223 11.90 12.96 -1.66
N ILE A 224 12.37 12.08 -0.77
CA ILE A 224 12.74 10.70 -1.13
C ILE A 224 11.50 9.97 -1.67
N LYS A 225 10.41 9.97 -0.91
CA LYS A 225 9.18 9.27 -1.29
C LYS A 225 8.50 9.88 -2.52
N ALA A 226 8.56 11.18 -2.69
CA ALA A 226 8.05 11.85 -3.88
C ALA A 226 8.82 11.45 -5.15
N LYS A 227 10.15 11.36 -5.08
CA LYS A 227 10.97 10.90 -6.19
C LYS A 227 10.70 9.43 -6.52
N GLU A 228 10.58 8.56 -5.51
CA GLU A 228 10.18 7.16 -5.70
C GLU A 228 8.82 7.06 -6.41
N ALA A 229 7.81 7.80 -5.95
CA ALA A 229 6.49 7.81 -6.58
C ALA A 229 6.54 8.23 -8.05
N VAL A 230 7.36 9.24 -8.38
CA VAL A 230 7.56 9.66 -9.78
C VAL A 230 8.20 8.56 -10.62
N GLU A 231 9.22 7.87 -10.11
CA GLU A 231 9.82 6.76 -10.84
C GLU A 231 8.85 5.59 -11.01
N TYR A 232 8.01 5.27 -10.00
CA TYR A 232 6.95 4.28 -10.14
C TYR A 232 5.90 4.73 -11.16
N TYR A 233 5.48 6.00 -11.14
CA TYR A 233 4.50 6.54 -12.10
C TYR A 233 4.91 6.27 -13.55
N PHE A 234 6.20 6.37 -13.86
CA PHE A 234 6.76 6.14 -15.21
C PHE A 234 7.39 4.75 -15.38
N SER A 235 7.20 3.82 -14.47
CA SER A 235 7.84 2.50 -14.54
C SER A 235 7.14 1.51 -15.46
N ILE A 236 5.87 1.76 -15.81
CA ILE A 236 5.05 0.87 -16.67
C ILE A 236 4.60 1.56 -17.96
N GLU A 237 4.27 0.76 -18.98
CA GLU A 237 3.69 1.28 -20.22
C GLU A 237 2.19 1.59 -20.06
N PRO A 238 1.69 2.66 -20.72
CA PRO A 238 2.38 3.49 -21.71
C PRO A 238 3.11 4.72 -21.12
N PHE A 239 3.08 4.91 -19.81
CA PHE A 239 3.64 6.10 -19.16
C PHE A 239 5.15 6.23 -19.37
N ARG A 240 5.88 5.11 -19.38
CA ARG A 240 7.33 5.11 -19.69
C ARG A 240 7.63 5.73 -21.04
N SER A 241 6.91 5.29 -22.08
CA SER A 241 7.07 5.78 -23.45
C SER A 241 6.55 7.21 -23.64
N LEU A 242 5.63 7.68 -22.78
CA LEU A 242 5.04 9.03 -22.83
C LEU A 242 5.78 10.04 -21.94
N ARG A 243 6.77 9.61 -21.15
CA ARG A 243 7.42 10.43 -20.12
C ARG A 243 7.86 11.82 -20.60
N GLU A 244 8.33 11.93 -21.83
CA GLU A 244 8.80 13.20 -22.41
C GLU A 244 7.70 14.27 -22.62
N LEU A 245 6.43 13.91 -22.47
CA LEU A 245 5.29 14.82 -22.58
C LEU A 245 4.95 15.52 -21.26
N PHE A 246 5.55 15.14 -20.13
CA PHE A 246 5.11 15.55 -18.79
C PHE A 246 6.04 16.56 -18.13
N ASP A 247 5.41 17.54 -17.47
CA ASP A 247 6.02 18.41 -16.45
C ASP A 247 5.70 17.84 -15.07
N ILE A 248 6.71 17.58 -14.25
CA ILE A 248 6.55 17.05 -12.89
C ILE A 248 6.93 18.13 -11.88
N ILE A 249 5.96 18.55 -11.10
CA ILE A 249 6.06 19.63 -10.14
C ILE A 249 5.87 19.06 -8.73
N LEU A 250 6.90 19.16 -7.92
CA LEU A 250 6.83 18.81 -6.50
C LEU A 250 6.49 20.03 -5.68
N ILE A 251 5.46 19.96 -4.83
CA ILE A 251 5.10 21.01 -3.89
C ILE A 251 5.19 20.45 -2.47
N LYS A 252 5.97 21.10 -1.61
CA LYS A 252 6.01 20.78 -0.19
C LYS A 252 4.75 21.30 0.51
N THR A 253 4.12 20.46 1.30
CA THR A 253 2.91 20.78 2.07
C THR A 253 3.09 20.36 3.51
N VAL A 254 3.29 21.32 4.38
CA VAL A 254 3.56 21.07 5.80
C VAL A 254 2.25 20.87 6.55
N SER A 255 1.99 19.65 7.00
CA SER A 255 0.86 19.36 7.90
C SER A 255 1.15 19.83 9.32
N LYS A 256 0.11 20.28 10.03
CA LYS A 256 0.25 20.70 11.43
C LYS A 256 0.77 19.58 12.31
N ASN A 257 0.27 18.39 12.05
CA ASN A 257 0.76 17.18 12.69
C ASN A 257 0.66 16.00 11.71
N ASN A 258 1.24 14.87 12.10
CA ASN A 258 1.21 13.65 11.32
C ASN A 258 0.03 12.75 11.70
N GLN A 259 -1.07 13.32 12.21
CA GLN A 259 -2.27 12.59 12.61
C GLN A 259 -3.32 12.55 11.51
N MET A 260 -4.11 11.49 11.48
CA MET A 260 -5.34 11.39 10.69
C MET A 260 -6.54 12.09 11.36
N SER A 261 -6.33 12.91 12.35
CA SER A 261 -7.38 13.57 13.14
C SER A 261 -8.04 14.79 12.46
N GLY A 262 -7.64 15.08 11.22
CA GLY A 262 -8.18 16.21 10.45
C GLY A 262 -7.43 17.53 10.62
N GLU A 263 -6.29 17.56 11.29
CA GLU A 263 -5.38 18.71 11.34
C GLU A 263 -4.20 18.58 10.37
N THR A 264 -4.36 17.79 9.33
CA THR A 264 -3.41 17.63 8.25
C THR A 264 -3.54 18.75 7.21
N ALA A 265 -2.63 18.85 6.27
CA ALA A 265 -2.64 19.90 5.25
C ALA A 265 -3.98 19.96 4.48
N PHE A 266 -4.55 18.80 4.13
CA PHE A 266 -5.79 18.70 3.36
C PHE A 266 -6.93 18.03 4.11
N SER A 267 -6.86 18.00 5.45
CA SER A 267 -7.91 17.47 6.31
C SER A 267 -8.30 16.03 6.01
N THR A 268 -7.35 15.22 5.55
CA THR A 268 -7.59 13.79 5.30
C THR A 268 -8.05 13.10 6.58
N LYS A 269 -9.18 12.40 6.48
CA LYS A 269 -9.82 11.70 7.61
C LYS A 269 -10.06 10.26 7.26
N MET A 270 -9.85 9.39 8.23
CA MET A 270 -10.27 7.99 8.15
C MET A 270 -11.54 7.77 8.95
N LYS A 271 -12.39 6.90 8.45
CA LYS A 271 -13.53 6.37 9.19
C LYS A 271 -13.37 4.87 9.32
N PHE A 272 -13.57 4.38 10.53
CA PHE A 272 -13.59 2.96 10.82
C PHE A 272 -15.03 2.49 10.90
N ASP A 273 -15.31 1.29 10.40
CA ASP A 273 -16.60 0.65 10.60
C ASP A 273 -16.70 0.09 12.02
N GLN A 274 -17.87 -0.48 12.35
CA GLN A 274 -18.15 -1.06 13.67
C GLN A 274 -17.22 -2.24 14.03
N TRP A 275 -16.43 -2.74 13.08
CA TRP A 275 -15.49 -3.84 13.26
C TRP A 275 -14.04 -3.35 13.34
N GLY A 276 -13.83 -2.02 13.34
CA GLY A 276 -12.51 -1.42 13.32
C GLY A 276 -11.78 -1.56 11.98
N VAL A 277 -12.50 -1.91 10.93
CA VAL A 277 -11.95 -1.95 9.56
C VAL A 277 -12.09 -0.55 8.97
N MET A 278 -11.01 -0.03 8.43
CA MET A 278 -11.02 1.25 7.74
C MET A 278 -11.94 1.18 6.52
N SER A 279 -12.95 2.04 6.52
CA SER A 279 -14.01 2.00 5.50
C SER A 279 -14.04 3.23 4.59
N TYR A 280 -13.32 4.31 4.93
CA TYR A 280 -13.49 5.58 4.23
C TYR A 280 -12.33 6.56 4.48
N HIS A 281 -11.82 7.15 3.39
CA HIS A 281 -10.98 8.34 3.42
C HIS A 281 -11.79 9.52 2.91
N ASP A 282 -11.66 10.65 3.59
CA ASP A 282 -12.24 11.92 3.17
C ASP A 282 -11.11 12.96 3.13
N MET A 283 -11.10 13.79 2.11
CA MET A 283 -10.10 14.83 1.93
C MET A 283 -10.80 16.11 1.45
N ASP A 284 -10.34 17.24 1.91
CA ASP A 284 -10.83 18.53 1.44
C ASP A 284 -10.25 18.85 0.06
N THR A 285 -10.96 18.42 -0.97
CA THR A 285 -10.57 18.57 -2.38
C THR A 285 -10.51 20.05 -2.79
N GLU A 286 -11.44 20.87 -2.30
CA GLU A 286 -11.45 22.30 -2.63
C GLU A 286 -10.23 23.01 -2.03
N LYS A 287 -9.90 22.70 -0.79
CA LYS A 287 -8.68 23.22 -0.15
C LYS A 287 -7.42 22.82 -0.93
N CYS A 288 -7.37 21.59 -1.44
CA CYS A 288 -6.25 21.14 -2.30
C CYS A 288 -6.20 21.95 -3.61
N ARG A 289 -7.33 22.17 -4.26
CA ARG A 289 -7.43 22.96 -5.49
C ARG A 289 -6.98 24.41 -5.28
N GLU A 290 -7.53 25.06 -4.25
CA GLU A 290 -7.16 26.44 -3.86
C GLU A 290 -5.67 26.55 -3.53
N TYR A 291 -5.11 25.55 -2.86
CA TYR A 291 -3.69 25.51 -2.51
C TYR A 291 -2.82 25.46 -3.78
N ILE A 292 -3.11 24.56 -4.71
CA ILE A 292 -2.38 24.44 -5.99
C ILE A 292 -2.49 25.74 -6.81
N GLN A 293 -3.69 26.30 -6.91
CA GLN A 293 -3.92 27.57 -7.65
C GLN A 293 -3.06 28.70 -7.08
N ARG A 294 -3.03 28.81 -5.75
CA ARG A 294 -2.23 29.83 -5.04
C ARG A 294 -0.73 29.63 -5.27
N ILE A 295 -0.25 28.40 -5.08
CA ILE A 295 1.20 28.11 -5.11
C ILE A 295 1.75 28.20 -6.54
N LEU A 296 1.04 27.68 -7.52
CA LEU A 296 1.45 27.74 -8.94
C LEU A 296 1.06 29.06 -9.62
N ASN A 297 0.29 29.93 -8.95
CA ASN A 297 -0.27 31.16 -9.49
C ASN A 297 -1.03 30.93 -10.79
N ILE A 298 -1.93 29.94 -10.81
CA ILE A 298 -2.76 29.57 -11.96
C ILE A 298 -4.24 29.58 -11.58
N ASN A 299 -5.10 29.99 -12.50
CA ASN A 299 -6.55 30.03 -12.25
C ASN A 299 -7.29 28.79 -12.75
N ASN A 300 -6.69 28.06 -13.70
CA ASN A 300 -7.30 26.87 -14.29
C ASN A 300 -6.51 25.62 -13.90
N LEU A 301 -7.20 24.67 -13.27
CA LEU A 301 -6.67 23.35 -12.90
C LEU A 301 -7.12 22.24 -13.86
N GLU A 302 -7.77 22.61 -14.96
CA GLU A 302 -8.24 21.63 -15.94
C GLU A 302 -7.10 20.73 -16.40
N ASN A 303 -7.36 19.42 -16.40
CA ASN A 303 -6.41 18.38 -16.79
C ASN A 303 -5.11 18.30 -15.95
N ILE A 304 -5.09 18.86 -14.74
CA ILE A 304 -4.00 18.62 -13.79
C ILE A 304 -4.30 17.35 -13.00
N SER A 305 -3.32 16.44 -12.98
CA SER A 305 -3.36 15.26 -12.13
C SER A 305 -2.45 15.45 -10.92
N VAL A 306 -2.96 15.13 -9.73
CA VAL A 306 -2.23 15.22 -8.47
C VAL A 306 -1.90 13.81 -7.98
N VAL A 307 -0.64 13.58 -7.68
CA VAL A 307 -0.18 12.41 -6.92
C VAL A 307 -0.06 12.85 -5.47
N MET A 308 -1.05 12.49 -4.66
CA MET A 308 -1.09 12.85 -3.24
C MET A 308 -0.48 11.73 -2.42
N LEU A 309 0.72 11.94 -1.94
CA LEU A 309 1.38 11.02 -1.02
C LEU A 309 0.79 11.18 0.37
N GLN A 310 0.39 10.08 0.98
CA GLN A 310 -0.04 10.07 2.37
C GLN A 310 1.02 9.40 3.23
N ASN A 311 1.50 10.11 4.24
CA ASN A 311 2.48 9.57 5.18
C ASN A 311 1.85 8.52 6.11
N LEU A 312 1.28 7.52 5.48
CA LEU A 312 0.56 6.40 6.08
C LEU A 312 1.04 5.08 5.49
N TYR A 313 1.07 4.06 6.32
CA TYR A 313 1.42 2.70 5.92
C TYR A 313 0.16 1.84 5.88
N THR A 314 -0.63 2.02 4.84
CA THR A 314 -1.88 1.31 4.57
C THR A 314 -1.95 0.94 3.09
N ASP A 315 -2.74 -0.06 2.74
CA ASP A 315 -3.11 -0.41 1.37
C ASP A 315 -4.45 0.23 0.94
N ASN A 316 -5.08 0.96 1.86
CA ASN A 316 -6.32 1.69 1.56
C ASN A 316 -5.99 2.99 0.86
N SER A 317 -6.23 2.99 -0.43
CA SER A 317 -6.04 4.12 -1.33
C SER A 317 -7.37 4.51 -1.98
N PHE A 318 -7.44 5.67 -2.57
CA PHE A 318 -8.60 6.13 -3.32
C PHE A 318 -8.20 7.24 -4.30
N ALA A 319 -9.01 7.45 -5.33
CA ALA A 319 -8.84 8.58 -6.21
C ALA A 319 -10.09 9.45 -6.28
N ILE A 320 -9.88 10.72 -6.58
CA ILE A 320 -10.92 11.72 -6.82
C ILE A 320 -10.78 12.19 -8.25
N GLN A 321 -11.88 12.16 -8.99
CA GLN A 321 -11.94 12.55 -10.39
C GLN A 321 -12.98 13.65 -10.57
N SER A 322 -12.69 14.62 -11.40
CA SER A 322 -13.60 15.71 -11.73
C SER A 322 -13.79 15.83 -13.24
N TYR A 323 -14.96 16.26 -13.67
CA TYR A 323 -15.33 16.38 -15.08
C TYR A 323 -14.53 17.43 -15.87
N ASP A 324 -13.80 18.32 -15.20
CA ASP A 324 -12.83 19.25 -15.81
C ASP A 324 -11.47 18.60 -16.08
N GLY A 325 -11.33 17.30 -15.83
CA GLY A 325 -10.09 16.56 -16.00
C GLY A 325 -9.09 16.71 -14.84
N PHE A 326 -9.43 17.44 -13.78
CA PHE A 326 -8.65 17.47 -12.55
C PHE A 326 -8.83 16.16 -11.78
N SER A 327 -7.75 15.63 -11.24
CA SER A 327 -7.78 14.39 -10.48
C SER A 327 -6.77 14.37 -9.34
N ILE A 328 -7.06 13.59 -8.30
CA ILE A 328 -6.15 13.32 -7.20
C ILE A 328 -6.09 11.81 -7.00
N GLY A 329 -4.93 11.21 -7.19
CA GLY A 329 -4.66 9.83 -6.76
C GLY A 329 -4.00 9.84 -5.39
N ASN A 330 -4.69 9.34 -4.38
CA ASN A 330 -4.17 9.24 -3.02
C ASN A 330 -3.36 7.95 -2.89
N CYS A 331 -2.06 8.10 -2.66
CA CYS A 331 -1.08 7.03 -2.63
C CYS A 331 -0.44 6.96 -1.24
N PRO A 332 -0.99 6.16 -0.31
CA PRO A 332 -0.31 5.83 0.94
C PRO A 332 1.03 5.15 0.67
N LEU A 333 1.96 5.28 1.61
CA LEU A 333 3.32 4.72 1.45
C LEU A 333 3.38 3.19 1.51
N GLY A 334 2.23 2.52 1.66
CA GLY A 334 2.10 1.06 1.64
C GLY A 334 2.47 0.39 2.97
N PHE A 335 2.12 -0.90 3.13
CA PHE A 335 2.52 -1.71 4.27
C PHE A 335 3.92 -2.30 4.09
N TYR A 336 4.66 -2.43 5.19
CA TYR A 336 5.86 -3.25 5.34
C TYR A 336 7.02 -2.97 4.38
N HIS A 337 7.21 -1.73 3.91
CA HIS A 337 8.25 -1.41 2.92
C HIS A 337 8.24 -2.33 1.68
N ASP A 338 7.11 -2.91 1.35
CA ASP A 338 6.97 -3.62 0.08
C ASP A 338 6.84 -2.57 -1.03
N ASP A 339 7.97 -2.27 -1.66
CA ASP A 339 8.04 -1.35 -2.80
C ASP A 339 7.04 -1.73 -3.91
N ASN A 340 6.67 -3.00 -4.02
CA ASN A 340 5.66 -3.44 -4.98
C ASN A 340 4.25 -2.95 -4.59
N ILE A 341 3.92 -2.87 -3.30
CA ILE A 341 2.63 -2.34 -2.84
C ILE A 341 2.56 -0.85 -3.16
N PHE A 342 3.56 -0.06 -2.77
CA PHE A 342 3.58 1.37 -3.06
C PHE A 342 3.56 1.66 -4.57
N ALA A 343 4.38 0.96 -5.35
CA ALA A 343 4.35 1.05 -6.81
C ALA A 343 2.98 0.71 -7.37
N GLY A 344 2.35 -0.38 -6.89
CA GLY A 344 1.01 -0.80 -7.28
C GLY A 344 -0.06 0.24 -6.97
N LEU A 345 0.01 0.91 -5.82
CA LEU A 345 -0.90 2.00 -5.46
C LEU A 345 -0.71 3.22 -6.37
N VAL A 346 0.52 3.60 -6.69
CA VAL A 346 0.80 4.68 -7.66
C VAL A 346 0.21 4.33 -9.04
N HIS A 347 0.40 3.09 -9.50
CA HIS A 347 -0.15 2.65 -10.80
C HIS A 347 -1.67 2.61 -10.82
N HIS A 348 -2.31 2.18 -9.73
CA HIS A 348 -3.75 2.07 -9.64
C HIS A 348 -4.41 3.45 -9.46
N GLU A 349 -4.00 4.20 -8.41
CA GLU A 349 -4.66 5.44 -8.03
C GLU A 349 -4.23 6.63 -8.89
N ALA A 350 -2.93 6.86 -9.07
CA ALA A 350 -2.46 8.03 -9.78
C ALA A 350 -2.47 7.84 -11.31
N ASN A 351 -2.03 6.69 -11.83
CA ASN A 351 -2.04 6.42 -13.25
C ASN A 351 -3.42 5.97 -13.75
N GLY A 352 -4.04 4.97 -13.10
CA GLY A 352 -5.30 4.37 -13.53
C GLY A 352 -6.48 5.29 -13.32
N HIS A 353 -6.82 5.58 -12.08
CA HIS A 353 -7.90 6.50 -11.77
C HIS A 353 -7.51 7.96 -12.07
N GLY A 354 -6.36 8.41 -11.59
CA GLY A 354 -5.94 9.79 -11.69
C GLY A 354 -5.79 10.27 -13.13
N PHE A 355 -4.89 9.71 -13.92
CA PHE A 355 -4.67 10.13 -15.29
C PHE A 355 -5.56 9.42 -16.29
N GLY A 356 -5.77 8.11 -16.13
CA GLY A 356 -6.55 7.29 -17.07
C GLY A 356 -8.06 7.48 -16.97
N PHE A 357 -8.56 7.98 -15.83
CA PHE A 357 -9.99 8.09 -15.52
C PHE A 357 -10.71 6.74 -15.66
N PHE A 358 -10.05 5.66 -15.26
CA PHE A 358 -10.61 4.31 -15.33
C PHE A 358 -11.49 4.00 -14.13
N SER A 359 -12.41 3.05 -14.33
CA SER A 359 -13.17 2.42 -13.27
C SER A 359 -12.41 1.23 -12.71
N ASP A 360 -12.72 0.87 -11.47
CA ASP A 360 -12.30 -0.41 -10.90
C ASP A 360 -12.88 -1.59 -11.69
N GLU A 361 -12.10 -2.66 -11.82
CA GLU A 361 -12.52 -3.88 -12.51
C GLU A 361 -12.82 -5.05 -11.55
N TYR A 362 -12.90 -4.78 -10.25
CA TYR A 362 -13.24 -5.80 -9.24
C TYR A 362 -14.68 -5.67 -8.74
N LEU A 363 -15.14 -6.71 -8.04
CA LEU A 363 -16.49 -6.81 -7.50
C LEU A 363 -16.48 -6.56 -6.00
N THR A 364 -17.40 -5.75 -5.51
CA THR A 364 -17.56 -5.43 -4.08
C THR A 364 -18.43 -6.43 -3.30
N GLY A 365 -18.68 -7.62 -3.85
CA GLY A 365 -19.40 -8.71 -3.16
C GLY A 365 -20.91 -8.65 -3.17
N ALA A 366 -21.54 -7.62 -3.75
CA ALA A 366 -22.97 -7.57 -3.98
C ALA A 366 -23.30 -8.09 -5.39
N ASN A 367 -24.32 -8.95 -5.52
CA ASN A 367 -24.88 -9.34 -6.81
C ASN A 367 -25.73 -8.16 -7.36
N LEU A 368 -25.05 -7.10 -7.74
CA LEU A 368 -25.68 -5.92 -8.32
C LEU A 368 -25.69 -6.04 -9.84
N GLU A 369 -26.84 -5.80 -10.42
CA GLU A 369 -27.04 -5.67 -11.86
C GLU A 369 -27.08 -4.18 -12.20
N ILE A 370 -26.45 -3.81 -13.32
CA ILE A 370 -26.41 -2.42 -13.80
C ILE A 370 -27.80 -1.92 -14.16
N THR A 371 -28.12 -0.69 -13.79
CA THR A 371 -29.39 -0.03 -14.11
C THR A 371 -29.29 0.76 -15.42
N GLU A 372 -30.48 1.16 -15.97
CA GLU A 372 -30.52 2.06 -17.15
C GLU A 372 -29.97 3.46 -16.84
N GLU A 373 -29.98 3.89 -15.58
CA GLU A 373 -29.36 5.15 -15.15
C GLU A 373 -27.84 5.06 -15.16
N ASP A 374 -27.30 3.92 -14.70
CA ASP A 374 -25.86 3.65 -14.75
C ASP A 374 -25.34 3.63 -16.19
N LYS A 375 -26.08 2.99 -17.13
CA LYS A 375 -25.70 2.98 -18.56
C LYS A 375 -25.61 4.39 -19.13
N LYS A 376 -26.60 5.25 -18.86
CA LYS A 376 -26.58 6.65 -19.29
C LYS A 376 -25.42 7.45 -18.69
N SER A 377 -25.03 7.12 -17.44
CA SER A 377 -23.87 7.74 -16.83
C SER A 377 -22.59 7.30 -17.53
N ILE A 378 -22.44 6.01 -17.81
CA ILE A 378 -21.30 5.47 -18.55
C ILE A 378 -21.18 6.09 -19.94
N ASP A 379 -22.28 6.21 -20.69
CA ASP A 379 -22.29 6.87 -22.01
C ASP A 379 -21.73 8.29 -21.94
N LYS A 380 -22.19 9.06 -20.95
CA LYS A 380 -21.71 10.44 -20.73
C LYS A 380 -20.22 10.50 -20.39
N ASP A 381 -19.72 9.51 -19.65
CA ASP A 381 -18.31 9.41 -19.31
C ASP A 381 -17.47 8.99 -20.52
N HIS A 382 -17.97 8.05 -21.32
CA HIS A 382 -17.35 7.63 -22.59
C HIS A 382 -17.23 8.80 -23.58
N GLU A 383 -18.24 9.68 -23.69
CA GLU A 383 -18.18 10.89 -24.52
C GLU A 383 -16.99 11.82 -24.13
N LYS A 384 -16.59 11.77 -22.86
CA LYS A 384 -15.42 12.52 -22.35
C LYS A 384 -14.11 11.75 -22.41
N GLY A 385 -14.14 10.49 -22.84
CA GLY A 385 -12.99 9.59 -22.82
C GLY A 385 -12.67 9.05 -21.43
N PHE A 386 -13.63 9.06 -20.51
CA PHE A 386 -13.54 8.46 -19.18
C PHE A 386 -14.10 7.05 -19.18
N LEU A 387 -13.77 6.25 -18.19
CA LEU A 387 -14.23 4.87 -18.00
C LEU A 387 -14.01 3.94 -19.20
N CYS A 388 -13.05 4.25 -20.08
CA CYS A 388 -12.81 3.49 -21.32
C CYS A 388 -12.34 2.04 -21.10
N ASN A 389 -12.18 1.60 -19.86
CA ASN A 389 -11.80 0.25 -19.49
C ASN A 389 -13.00 -0.66 -19.18
N ILE A 390 -14.21 -0.10 -19.13
CA ILE A 390 -15.46 -0.83 -18.91
C ILE A 390 -16.49 -0.48 -19.97
N ASP A 391 -17.44 -1.39 -20.24
CA ASP A 391 -18.57 -1.18 -21.13
C ASP A 391 -19.76 -2.02 -20.66
N TYR A 392 -20.97 -1.62 -21.02
CA TYR A 392 -22.18 -2.42 -20.77
C TYR A 392 -22.65 -3.18 -22.03
N ILE A 393 -21.98 -2.99 -23.17
CA ILE A 393 -22.25 -3.70 -24.42
C ILE A 393 -21.53 -5.06 -24.38
N SER A 394 -22.27 -6.15 -24.66
CA SER A 394 -21.73 -7.50 -24.69
C SER A 394 -21.47 -8.03 -26.11
N ASP A 395 -21.81 -7.25 -27.14
CA ASP A 395 -21.56 -7.61 -28.52
C ASP A 395 -20.09 -7.35 -28.88
N SER A 396 -19.42 -8.38 -29.39
CA SER A 396 -18.00 -8.33 -29.75
C SER A 396 -17.69 -7.38 -30.93
N ASP A 397 -18.68 -7.00 -31.71
CA ASP A 397 -18.54 -6.08 -32.84
C ASP A 397 -18.76 -4.62 -32.43
N GLU A 398 -19.50 -4.38 -31.35
CA GLU A 398 -19.93 -3.06 -30.87
C GLU A 398 -19.18 -2.57 -29.64
N ILE A 399 -18.64 -3.47 -28.80
CA ILE A 399 -17.94 -3.12 -27.55
C ILE A 399 -16.74 -2.18 -27.83
N LEU A 400 -16.45 -1.27 -26.92
CA LEU A 400 -15.42 -0.22 -27.08
C LEU A 400 -14.06 -0.74 -27.57
N TRP A 401 -13.69 -1.95 -27.19
CA TRP A 401 -12.41 -2.58 -27.56
C TRP A 401 -12.54 -3.65 -28.65
N SER A 402 -13.64 -3.68 -29.42
CA SER A 402 -13.91 -4.62 -30.50
C SER A 402 -12.75 -4.78 -31.50
N LYS A 403 -12.06 -3.70 -31.82
CA LYS A 403 -10.89 -3.71 -32.71
C LYS A 403 -9.74 -4.55 -32.18
N PHE A 404 -9.48 -4.55 -30.86
CA PHE A 404 -8.43 -5.35 -30.23
C PHE A 404 -8.78 -6.85 -30.20
N ILE A 405 -10.06 -7.18 -30.08
CA ILE A 405 -10.54 -8.58 -30.18
C ILE A 405 -10.25 -9.15 -31.58
N LYS A 406 -10.31 -8.30 -32.61
CA LYS A 406 -10.14 -8.67 -34.02
C LYS A 406 -8.67 -8.58 -34.50
N ASP A 407 -7.79 -8.00 -33.73
CA ASP A 407 -6.40 -7.77 -34.11
C ASP A 407 -5.48 -8.82 -33.50
N SER A 408 -4.99 -9.74 -34.32
CA SER A 408 -4.12 -10.85 -33.89
C SER A 408 -2.81 -10.39 -33.20
N ARG A 409 -2.40 -9.13 -33.36
CA ARG A 409 -1.24 -8.57 -32.66
C ARG A 409 -1.45 -8.52 -31.14
N TYR A 410 -2.70 -8.61 -30.68
CA TYR A 410 -3.10 -8.58 -29.27
C TYR A 410 -3.60 -9.93 -28.73
N ASP A 411 -3.52 -11.01 -29.49
CA ASP A 411 -3.98 -12.36 -29.08
C ASP A 411 -3.35 -12.82 -27.75
N SER A 412 -2.10 -12.44 -27.50
CA SER A 412 -1.39 -12.77 -26.26
C SER A 412 -1.97 -12.11 -25.00
N GLU A 413 -2.69 -11.00 -25.15
CA GLU A 413 -3.36 -10.30 -24.05
C GLU A 413 -4.72 -10.91 -23.70
N ARG A 414 -5.23 -11.85 -24.51
CA ARG A 414 -6.52 -12.49 -24.33
C ARG A 414 -7.65 -11.48 -24.14
N ILE A 415 -7.63 -10.44 -24.95
CA ILE A 415 -8.69 -9.43 -24.92
C ILE A 415 -10.01 -10.08 -25.32
N GLY A 416 -11.03 -9.89 -24.51
CA GLY A 416 -12.34 -10.50 -24.68
C GLY A 416 -13.42 -9.69 -24.01
N ILE A 417 -14.49 -10.36 -23.58
CA ILE A 417 -15.64 -9.78 -22.89
C ILE A 417 -15.81 -10.52 -21.57
N TYR A 418 -15.35 -9.91 -20.50
CA TYR A 418 -15.36 -10.51 -19.16
C TYR A 418 -16.38 -9.77 -18.29
N GLU A 419 -17.45 -10.46 -17.90
CA GLU A 419 -18.50 -9.86 -17.10
C GLU A 419 -18.03 -9.53 -15.66
N GLY A 420 -18.50 -8.40 -15.15
CA GLY A 420 -18.26 -7.90 -13.81
C GLY A 420 -17.14 -6.87 -13.76
N ALA A 421 -17.51 -5.62 -13.47
CA ALA A 421 -16.65 -4.47 -13.25
C ALA A 421 -17.44 -3.36 -12.54
N GLY A 422 -16.81 -2.26 -12.15
CA GLY A 422 -17.46 -1.09 -11.59
C GLY A 422 -18.35 -1.39 -10.39
N SER A 423 -17.97 -2.34 -9.54
CA SER A 423 -18.74 -2.86 -8.42
C SER A 423 -19.98 -3.70 -8.80
N SER A 424 -20.34 -3.82 -10.08
CA SER A 424 -21.48 -4.60 -10.55
C SER A 424 -21.04 -5.97 -11.03
N SER A 425 -21.76 -7.01 -10.63
CA SER A 425 -21.45 -8.39 -11.01
C SER A 425 -22.05 -8.79 -12.34
N LYS A 426 -23.04 -8.03 -12.85
CA LYS A 426 -23.77 -8.32 -14.09
C LYS A 426 -24.02 -7.07 -14.92
N GLY A 427 -23.95 -7.26 -16.23
CA GLY A 427 -24.30 -6.25 -17.22
C GLY A 427 -23.22 -5.19 -17.47
N ILE A 428 -22.06 -5.30 -16.82
CA ILE A 428 -20.86 -4.52 -17.12
C ILE A 428 -19.72 -5.49 -17.47
N TYR A 429 -18.91 -5.09 -18.43
CA TYR A 429 -17.84 -5.90 -19.00
C TYR A 429 -16.51 -5.17 -18.96
N ARG A 430 -15.43 -5.93 -18.93
CA ARG A 430 -14.03 -5.46 -19.01
C ARG A 430 -13.26 -6.25 -20.07
N ALA A 431 -12.14 -5.71 -20.52
CA ALA A 431 -11.41 -6.23 -21.67
C ALA A 431 -10.56 -7.48 -21.38
N THR A 432 -10.08 -7.67 -20.14
CA THR A 432 -9.22 -8.78 -19.73
C THR A 432 -9.65 -9.37 -18.39
N GLU A 433 -9.21 -10.60 -18.14
CA GLU A 433 -9.47 -11.26 -16.85
C GLU A 433 -8.82 -10.49 -15.69
N ASN A 434 -7.59 -9.99 -15.88
CA ASN A 434 -6.82 -9.25 -14.89
C ASN A 434 -6.17 -8.01 -15.52
N SER A 435 -6.08 -6.95 -14.74
CA SER A 435 -5.41 -5.69 -15.06
C SER A 435 -4.99 -4.98 -13.77
N VAL A 436 -4.26 -3.84 -13.88
CA VAL A 436 -3.94 -2.99 -12.73
C VAL A 436 -5.19 -2.48 -12.00
N MET A 437 -6.29 -2.23 -12.73
CA MET A 437 -7.55 -1.76 -12.16
C MET A 437 -8.35 -2.87 -11.45
N ARG A 438 -7.91 -4.10 -11.52
CA ARG A 438 -8.47 -5.24 -10.80
C ARG A 438 -7.55 -5.75 -9.70
N VAL A 439 -6.24 -5.73 -9.95
CA VAL A 439 -5.23 -6.25 -9.03
C VAL A 439 -4.04 -5.30 -9.07
N SER A 440 -4.01 -4.34 -8.16
CA SER A 440 -3.05 -3.24 -8.13
C SER A 440 -1.58 -3.68 -8.19
N TYR A 441 -1.22 -4.77 -7.55
CA TYR A 441 0.17 -5.26 -7.54
C TYR A 441 0.63 -5.93 -8.86
N LEU A 442 -0.26 -6.19 -9.82
CA LEU A 442 0.13 -6.69 -11.14
C LEU A 442 0.69 -5.59 -12.05
N GLY A 443 0.34 -4.34 -11.79
CA GLY A 443 0.97 -3.16 -12.34
C GLY A 443 0.82 -2.92 -13.84
N LEU A 444 -0.03 -3.68 -14.57
CA LEU A 444 -0.13 -3.58 -16.03
C LEU A 444 -1.47 -3.10 -16.53
N PHE A 445 -1.43 -2.17 -17.48
CA PHE A 445 -2.58 -1.76 -18.27
C PHE A 445 -2.76 -2.67 -19.48
N ASN A 446 -3.98 -3.15 -19.74
CA ASN A 446 -4.30 -3.85 -20.97
C ASN A 446 -4.34 -2.90 -22.18
N ALA A 447 -4.35 -3.43 -23.41
CA ALA A 447 -4.27 -2.63 -24.62
C ALA A 447 -5.34 -1.53 -24.74
N PRO A 448 -6.63 -1.77 -24.46
CA PRO A 448 -7.64 -0.70 -24.41
C PRO A 448 -7.32 0.45 -23.44
N MET A 449 -6.81 0.12 -22.25
CA MET A 449 -6.39 1.15 -21.28
C MET A 449 -5.16 1.91 -21.78
N ARG A 450 -4.17 1.23 -22.33
CA ARG A 450 -2.98 1.88 -22.90
C ARG A 450 -3.34 2.81 -24.06
N GLU A 451 -4.31 2.41 -24.88
CA GLU A 451 -4.84 3.27 -25.93
C GLU A 451 -5.54 4.52 -25.39
N ALA A 452 -6.37 4.37 -24.36
CA ALA A 452 -7.07 5.49 -23.75
C ALA A 452 -6.07 6.51 -23.14
N ILE A 453 -5.06 6.02 -22.41
CA ILE A 453 -3.97 6.85 -21.87
C ILE A 453 -3.21 7.56 -22.99
N TYR A 454 -2.85 6.84 -24.06
CA TYR A 454 -2.16 7.41 -25.22
C TYR A 454 -2.97 8.53 -25.88
N LYS A 455 -4.25 8.28 -26.17
CA LYS A 455 -5.16 9.28 -26.76
C LYS A 455 -5.24 10.54 -25.89
N ARG A 456 -5.44 10.36 -24.58
CA ARG A 456 -5.50 11.47 -23.63
C ARG A 456 -4.19 12.25 -23.61
N ALA A 457 -3.05 11.57 -23.46
CA ALA A 457 -1.75 12.22 -23.40
C ALA A 457 -1.42 13.00 -24.69
N MET A 458 -1.65 12.39 -25.83
CA MET A 458 -1.41 13.03 -27.14
C MET A 458 -2.32 14.23 -27.35
N LYS A 459 -3.61 14.13 -26.98
CA LYS A 459 -4.55 15.25 -27.08
C LYS A 459 -4.16 16.42 -26.17
N LEU A 460 -3.72 16.13 -24.94
CA LEU A 460 -3.23 17.15 -24.00
C LEU A 460 -1.94 17.79 -24.47
N ALA A 461 -1.02 16.99 -25.01
CA ALA A 461 0.29 17.48 -25.45
C ALA A 461 0.24 18.30 -26.75
N TYR A 462 -0.64 17.97 -27.68
CA TYR A 462 -0.64 18.55 -29.03
C TYR A 462 -1.95 19.25 -29.41
N GLY A 463 -2.98 19.18 -28.56
CA GLY A 463 -4.27 19.84 -28.79
C GLY A 463 -5.00 19.32 -30.02
N ASP A 464 -5.77 20.21 -30.67
CA ASP A 464 -6.60 19.88 -31.84
C ASP A 464 -5.83 19.60 -33.13
N SER A 465 -4.52 19.88 -33.15
CA SER A 465 -3.69 19.53 -34.28
C SER A 465 -3.36 18.04 -34.38
N TRP A 466 -3.52 17.30 -33.27
CA TRP A 466 -3.31 15.88 -33.26
C TRP A 466 -4.60 15.12 -33.62
N THR A 467 -4.45 14.15 -34.50
CA THR A 467 -5.53 13.22 -34.86
C THR A 467 -5.09 11.80 -34.55
N TYR A 468 -6.01 11.03 -34.02
CA TYR A 468 -5.74 9.64 -33.69
C TYR A 468 -5.66 8.76 -34.94
N ASP A 469 -4.62 7.91 -35.00
CA ASP A 469 -4.49 6.83 -35.99
C ASP A 469 -4.22 5.51 -35.25
N TYR A 470 -4.97 4.46 -35.60
CA TYR A 470 -4.86 3.17 -34.94
C TYR A 470 -3.53 2.47 -35.20
N GLU A 471 -3.03 2.51 -36.44
CA GLU A 471 -1.77 1.86 -36.79
C GLU A 471 -0.56 2.58 -36.17
N GLU A 472 -0.62 3.88 -36.03
CA GLU A 472 0.38 4.63 -35.27
C GLU A 472 0.35 4.25 -33.78
N PHE A 473 -0.85 4.10 -33.18
CA PHE A 473 -0.97 3.60 -31.82
C PHE A 473 -0.41 2.18 -31.69
N VAL A 474 -0.76 1.26 -32.58
CA VAL A 474 -0.25 -0.14 -32.53
C VAL A 474 1.27 -0.18 -32.61
N LYS A 475 1.88 0.66 -33.42
CA LYS A 475 3.34 0.81 -33.48
C LYS A 475 3.93 1.37 -32.19
N PHE A 476 3.31 2.41 -31.65
CA PHE A 476 3.68 2.99 -30.35
C PHE A 476 3.60 1.96 -29.23
N ASP A 477 2.58 1.09 -29.23
CA ASP A 477 2.26 0.13 -28.16
C ASP A 477 3.11 -1.15 -28.17
N GLU A 478 4.10 -1.27 -29.06
CA GLU A 478 4.98 -2.44 -29.13
C GLU A 478 5.66 -2.76 -27.76
N PRO A 479 6.22 -1.76 -27.02
CA PRO A 479 6.77 -2.01 -25.68
C PRO A 479 5.73 -2.51 -24.68
N GLY A 480 4.50 -1.99 -24.72
CA GLY A 480 3.41 -2.40 -23.83
C GLY A 480 2.99 -3.85 -24.04
N ARG A 481 2.85 -4.26 -25.31
CA ARG A 481 2.59 -5.67 -25.64
C ARG A 481 3.72 -6.60 -25.18
N ALA A 482 4.97 -6.19 -25.36
CA ALA A 482 6.13 -6.96 -24.91
C ALA A 482 6.18 -7.06 -23.38
N GLU A 483 5.89 -6.00 -22.67
CA GLU A 483 5.83 -5.98 -21.21
C GLU A 483 4.73 -6.91 -20.67
N TRP A 484 3.55 -6.86 -21.28
CA TRP A 484 2.43 -7.75 -20.93
C TRP A 484 2.80 -9.22 -21.09
N ILE A 485 3.34 -9.60 -22.25
CA ILE A 485 3.77 -10.98 -22.52
C ILE A 485 4.81 -11.44 -21.49
N ASN A 486 5.83 -10.66 -21.23
CA ASN A 486 6.91 -11.01 -20.31
C ASN A 486 6.42 -11.19 -18.87
N THR A 487 5.47 -10.40 -18.43
CA THR A 487 4.90 -10.48 -17.09
C THR A 487 3.98 -11.68 -16.94
N TYR A 488 3.10 -11.93 -17.92
CA TYR A 488 2.22 -13.09 -17.92
C TYR A 488 2.96 -14.43 -18.07
N ALA A 489 4.01 -14.50 -18.89
CA ALA A 489 4.84 -15.70 -19.01
C ALA A 489 5.52 -16.08 -17.68
N LYS A 490 5.86 -15.09 -16.84
CA LYS A 490 6.40 -15.31 -15.50
C LYS A 490 5.35 -15.77 -14.49
N SER A 491 4.10 -15.31 -14.62
CA SER A 491 3.01 -15.65 -13.71
C SER A 491 2.48 -17.07 -13.90
N VAL A 492 2.48 -17.59 -15.13
CA VAL A 492 2.04 -18.97 -15.45
C VAL A 492 2.94 -20.03 -14.80
N ASN A 493 4.20 -19.71 -14.52
CA ASN A 493 5.14 -20.63 -13.86
C ASN A 493 5.09 -20.58 -12.31
N LYS A 494 4.35 -19.67 -11.71
CA LYS A 494 4.11 -19.62 -10.25
C LYS A 494 2.74 -20.26 -9.95
N LYS A 495 2.72 -21.60 -9.75
CA LYS A 495 1.57 -22.28 -9.15
C LYS A 495 1.28 -21.63 -7.77
N THR A 496 0.02 -21.20 -7.61
CA THR A 496 -0.65 -20.82 -6.37
C THR A 496 -0.13 -19.53 -5.70
N MET A 497 -0.63 -18.40 -6.15
CA MET A 497 -0.89 -17.31 -5.21
C MET A 497 -2.21 -17.63 -4.50
N LYS A 498 -2.15 -17.90 -3.21
CA LYS A 498 -3.33 -17.96 -2.33
C LYS A 498 -4.07 -16.64 -2.43
N ASP A 499 -5.38 -16.72 -2.54
CA ASP A 499 -6.30 -15.59 -2.49
C ASP A 499 -6.00 -14.71 -1.27
N TYR A 500 -5.26 -13.64 -1.47
CA TYR A 500 -5.32 -12.53 -0.56
C TYR A 500 -6.72 -11.93 -0.76
N LYS A 501 -7.55 -11.99 0.27
CA LYS A 501 -8.76 -11.19 0.33
C LYS A 501 -8.34 -9.73 0.42
N HIS A 502 -8.12 -9.13 -0.73
CA HIS A 502 -8.10 -7.68 -0.84
C HIS A 502 -9.51 -7.21 -0.46
N ILE A 503 -9.62 -6.37 0.56
CA ILE A 503 -10.86 -5.66 0.84
C ILE A 503 -10.86 -4.51 -0.15
N PRO A 504 -11.74 -4.53 -1.17
CA PRO A 504 -11.73 -3.49 -2.18
C PRO A 504 -12.01 -2.14 -1.52
N PRO A 505 -11.29 -1.07 -1.87
CA PRO A 505 -11.69 0.26 -1.52
C PRO A 505 -13.12 0.48 -2.02
N LYS A 506 -14.00 0.98 -1.17
CA LYS A 506 -15.36 1.33 -1.59
C LYS A 506 -15.26 2.49 -2.57
N ILE A 507 -15.84 2.30 -3.74
CA ILE A 507 -15.96 3.36 -4.74
C ILE A 507 -16.64 4.55 -4.09
N PHE A 508 -15.97 5.68 -4.06
CA PHE A 508 -16.57 6.95 -3.72
C PHE A 508 -16.81 7.75 -4.98
N ASN A 509 -18.05 7.60 -5.35
CA ASN A 509 -19.01 8.55 -5.86
C ASN A 509 -18.46 9.77 -6.59
N TYR A 510 -18.93 9.84 -7.81
CA TYR A 510 -19.31 11.07 -8.44
C TYR A 510 -19.91 12.05 -7.41
N PRO A 511 -19.51 13.33 -7.40
CA PRO A 511 -20.19 14.31 -6.58
C PRO A 511 -21.68 14.23 -6.89
N ALA A 512 -22.48 13.92 -5.88
CA ALA A 512 -23.93 14.03 -6.00
C ALA A 512 -24.22 15.41 -6.56
N VAL A 513 -24.86 15.44 -7.70
CA VAL A 513 -25.33 16.68 -8.31
C VAL A 513 -26.17 17.38 -7.26
N ALA A 514 -25.64 18.46 -6.70
CA ALA A 514 -26.39 19.33 -5.82
C ALA A 514 -27.63 19.76 -6.59
N LYS A 515 -28.80 19.39 -6.01
CA LYS A 515 -30.08 19.92 -6.47
C LYS A 515 -30.17 21.37 -6.09
#